data_154fe8ae73684f6d5a0533c0031b86a7
#
_entry.id   154fe8ae73684f6d5a0533c0031b86a7
#
_cell.length_a   1.000
_cell.length_b   1.000
_cell.length_c   1.000
_cell.angle_alpha   90.00
_cell.angle_beta   90.00
_cell.angle_gamma   90.00
#
_symmetry.space_group_name_H-M   'P 1'
#
loop_
_entity.id
_entity.type
_entity.pdbx_description
1 polymer ?
#
loop_
_entity_poly.entity_id
_entity_poly.type
_entity_poly.pdbx_seq_one_letter_code
_entity_poly.pdbx_strand_id
1 'polypeptide(L)'
;YGSKGIVLNQKTFIKNLGLKTEEGEFNILAQLLSDNSHFPLRVSIFDGETKGSNLFSVREFGNDCLLYSLDELLRYGDVLNLIQADETDRVVERKEVPLFDNKAFREAVINAVLHNKWVEGNEPMISVFSDRIEILSRGTLAPAQTMEGFFLGESIPVNEKLSEIFLQLHISEKSGRGVPKITEMYGKDAFSFRENSIVVTIPFERINKVGNKVGKKVGDKKPLNSRRQKIISEMRDNPNITTAELHNILGAVSYTVENNISFLRENGYIERVGSKKAGYWKVL
;
A
#
# COMPACT_ATOMS: atom_id res chain seq x y z
N TYR A 1 24.35 9.41 4.99
CA TYR A 1 24.81 9.88 6.33
C TYR A 1 25.15 11.36 6.33
N GLY A 2 25.98 11.85 5.40
CA GLY A 2 26.37 13.27 5.33
C GLY A 2 25.20 14.24 5.22
N SER A 3 24.17 13.94 4.42
CA SER A 3 22.95 14.75 4.29
C SER A 3 22.13 14.84 5.59
N LYS A 4 22.36 13.94 6.54
CA LYS A 4 21.75 13.93 7.88
C LYS A 4 22.73 14.46 8.97
N GLY A 5 23.85 15.06 8.58
CA GLY A 5 24.86 15.55 9.52
C GLY A 5 25.66 14.46 10.24
N ILE A 6 25.54 13.20 9.81
CA ILE A 6 26.25 12.07 10.42
C ILE A 6 27.57 11.85 9.68
N VAL A 7 28.67 11.95 10.41
CA VAL A 7 30.02 11.72 9.87
C VAL A 7 30.42 10.27 10.11
N LEU A 8 30.69 9.55 9.02
CA LEU A 8 31.22 8.19 9.09
C LEU A 8 32.72 8.19 9.37
N ASN A 9 33.15 7.40 10.32
CA ASN A 9 34.57 7.18 10.54
C ASN A 9 35.12 6.27 9.43
N GLN A 10 35.96 6.83 8.56
CA GLN A 10 36.53 6.15 7.39
C GLN A 10 37.27 4.86 7.71
N LYS A 11 37.85 4.73 8.91
CA LYS A 11 38.59 3.53 9.31
C LYS A 11 37.71 2.40 9.82
N THR A 12 36.52 2.72 10.34
CA THR A 12 35.70 1.75 11.05
C THR A 12 34.28 1.57 10.45
N PHE A 13 33.89 2.39 9.47
CA PHE A 13 32.51 2.36 8.96
C PHE A 13 32.13 1.00 8.36
N ILE A 14 33.05 0.33 7.68
CA ILE A 14 32.82 -1.02 7.10
C ILE A 14 32.43 -2.01 8.21
N LYS A 15 33.18 -2.00 9.31
CA LYS A 15 32.93 -2.86 10.47
C LYS A 15 31.64 -2.44 11.19
N ASN A 16 31.45 -1.16 11.42
CA ASN A 16 30.29 -0.63 12.15
C ASN A 16 28.97 -0.88 11.42
N LEU A 17 28.97 -0.79 10.10
CA LEU A 17 27.82 -1.09 9.26
C LEU A 17 27.67 -2.59 8.94
N GLY A 18 28.62 -3.43 9.31
CA GLY A 18 28.57 -4.86 9.04
C GLY A 18 28.59 -5.21 7.56
N LEU A 19 29.44 -4.52 6.76
CA LEU A 19 29.48 -4.64 5.30
C LEU A 19 30.26 -5.84 4.76
N LYS A 20 30.88 -6.65 5.65
CA LYS A 20 31.69 -7.81 5.29
C LYS A 20 31.23 -9.06 5.99
N THR A 21 31.45 -10.20 5.33
CA THR A 21 31.30 -11.54 5.90
C THR A 21 32.48 -11.86 6.84
N GLU A 22 32.43 -13.00 7.52
CA GLU A 22 33.51 -13.50 8.37
C GLU A 22 34.78 -13.77 7.56
N GLU A 23 34.65 -14.14 6.28
CA GLU A 23 35.75 -14.39 5.35
C GLU A 23 36.35 -13.08 4.80
N GLY A 24 35.77 -11.92 5.14
CA GLY A 24 36.25 -10.61 4.73
C GLY A 24 35.72 -10.11 3.39
N GLU A 25 34.83 -10.83 2.72
CA GLU A 25 34.18 -10.43 1.48
C GLU A 25 33.04 -9.43 1.72
N PHE A 26 32.78 -8.56 0.75
CA PHE A 26 31.64 -7.66 0.84
C PHE A 26 30.32 -8.45 0.71
N ASN A 27 29.40 -8.21 1.62
CA ASN A 27 28.11 -8.89 1.68
C ASN A 27 27.04 -8.14 0.88
N ILE A 28 25.82 -8.69 0.84
CA ILE A 28 24.69 -8.10 0.12
C ILE A 28 24.35 -6.68 0.58
N LEU A 29 24.52 -6.37 1.86
CA LEU A 29 24.28 -5.03 2.39
C LEU A 29 25.27 -4.01 1.81
N ALA A 30 26.54 -4.39 1.63
CA ALA A 30 27.54 -3.56 0.99
C ALA A 30 27.16 -3.26 -0.48
N GLN A 31 26.65 -4.26 -1.19
CA GLN A 31 26.18 -4.10 -2.57
C GLN A 31 24.96 -3.18 -2.64
N LEU A 32 23.97 -3.34 -1.76
CA LEU A 32 22.79 -2.49 -1.69
C LEU A 32 23.12 -1.02 -1.39
N LEU A 33 24.17 -0.77 -0.59
CA LEU A 33 24.58 0.57 -0.17
C LEU A 33 25.69 1.17 -1.04
N SER A 34 26.13 0.47 -2.06
CA SER A 34 27.14 0.92 -3.03
C SER A 34 26.53 1.94 -4.01
N ASP A 35 27.35 2.87 -4.51
CA ASP A 35 26.96 3.81 -5.55
C ASP A 35 26.74 3.14 -6.93
N ASN A 36 27.07 1.86 -7.06
CA ASN A 36 26.83 1.03 -8.21
C ASN A 36 26.01 -0.21 -7.81
N SER A 37 24.94 -0.04 -7.08
CA SER A 37 24.02 -1.11 -6.70
C SER A 37 23.32 -1.67 -7.95
N HIS A 38 23.27 -3.00 -8.07
CA HIS A 38 22.56 -3.68 -9.14
C HIS A 38 21.14 -4.14 -8.73
N PHE A 39 20.57 -3.53 -7.72
CA PHE A 39 19.25 -3.86 -7.16
C PHE A 39 18.24 -2.72 -7.42
N PRO A 40 17.68 -2.63 -8.63
CA PRO A 40 16.71 -1.58 -8.94
C PRO A 40 15.38 -1.82 -8.24
N LEU A 41 14.79 -0.76 -7.70
CA LEU A 41 13.40 -0.74 -7.28
C LEU A 41 12.53 -0.41 -8.51
N ARG A 42 11.60 -1.30 -8.84
CA ARG A 42 10.84 -1.19 -10.09
C ARG A 42 9.37 -0.90 -9.83
N VAL A 43 8.83 0.09 -10.57
CA VAL A 43 7.40 0.41 -10.61
C VAL A 43 6.87 0.09 -12.00
N SER A 44 5.92 -0.84 -12.07
CA SER A 44 5.22 -1.21 -13.30
C SER A 44 3.79 -0.68 -13.26
N ILE A 45 3.36 0.07 -14.27
CA ILE A 45 2.02 0.65 -14.36
C ILE A 45 1.24 -0.08 -15.46
N PHE A 46 0.08 -0.58 -15.11
CA PHE A 46 -0.85 -1.27 -16.00
C PHE A 46 -2.09 -0.42 -16.26
N ASP A 47 -2.64 -0.48 -17.47
CA ASP A 47 -3.85 0.27 -17.85
C ASP A 47 -5.16 -0.38 -17.35
N GLY A 48 -5.09 -1.58 -16.77
CA GLY A 48 -6.23 -2.34 -16.26
C GLY A 48 -6.02 -2.89 -14.85
N GLU A 49 -6.87 -3.85 -14.49
CA GLU A 49 -6.95 -4.40 -13.13
C GLU A 49 -6.03 -5.62 -12.91
N THR A 50 -5.35 -6.12 -13.94
CA THR A 50 -4.53 -7.35 -13.85
C THR A 50 -3.18 -7.19 -14.54
N LYS A 51 -2.23 -8.07 -14.21
CA LYS A 51 -0.94 -8.16 -14.92
C LYS A 51 -1.07 -8.63 -16.38
N GLY A 52 -2.23 -9.14 -16.77
CA GLY A 52 -2.56 -9.45 -18.16
C GLY A 52 -3.03 -8.24 -18.98
N SER A 53 -3.27 -7.11 -18.32
CA SER A 53 -3.55 -5.83 -18.99
C SER A 53 -2.29 -5.27 -19.66
N ASN A 54 -2.44 -4.29 -20.57
CA ASN A 54 -1.28 -3.69 -21.19
C ASN A 54 -0.38 -3.01 -20.17
N LEU A 55 0.91 -3.22 -20.30
CA LEU A 55 1.93 -2.54 -19.54
C LEU A 55 2.10 -1.12 -20.10
N PHE A 56 1.58 -0.14 -19.36
CA PHE A 56 1.60 1.26 -19.78
C PHE A 56 2.98 1.90 -19.61
N SER A 57 3.66 1.61 -18.50
CA SER A 57 4.97 2.18 -18.18
C SER A 57 5.72 1.29 -17.19
N VAL A 58 7.05 1.26 -17.34
CA VAL A 58 7.96 0.73 -16.33
C VAL A 58 8.96 1.82 -15.97
N ARG A 59 9.15 2.05 -14.69
CA ARG A 59 10.18 2.94 -14.18
C ARG A 59 11.06 2.20 -13.19
N GLU A 60 12.35 2.36 -13.36
CA GLU A 60 13.37 1.76 -12.50
C GLU A 60 14.09 2.86 -11.73
N PHE A 61 14.28 2.64 -10.43
CA PHE A 61 15.07 3.44 -9.52
C PHE A 61 16.21 2.55 -9.04
N GLY A 62 17.42 2.79 -9.49
CA GLY A 62 18.53 1.90 -9.18
C GLY A 62 19.80 2.31 -9.91
N ASN A 63 20.78 1.40 -9.92
CA ASN A 63 22.16 1.66 -10.31
C ASN A 63 22.85 2.71 -9.42
N ASP A 64 22.32 2.87 -8.21
CA ASP A 64 22.78 3.79 -7.17
C ASP A 64 22.52 3.18 -5.80
N CYS A 65 23.03 3.78 -4.74
CA CYS A 65 22.76 3.36 -3.38
C CYS A 65 21.25 3.21 -3.12
N LEU A 66 20.85 2.09 -2.52
CA LEU A 66 19.45 1.78 -2.20
C LEU A 66 18.71 2.92 -1.50
N LEU A 67 19.42 3.71 -0.67
CA LEU A 67 18.82 4.83 0.05
C LEU A 67 18.35 5.94 -0.90
N TYR A 68 19.09 6.21 -1.97
CA TYR A 68 18.72 7.18 -2.99
C TYR A 68 17.62 6.63 -3.88
N SER A 69 17.76 5.39 -4.32
CA SER A 69 16.72 4.70 -5.10
C SER A 69 15.37 4.65 -4.36
N LEU A 70 15.41 4.42 -3.04
CA LEU A 70 14.21 4.45 -2.19
C LEU A 70 13.63 5.87 -2.09
N ASP A 71 14.45 6.90 -1.87
CA ASP A 71 13.98 8.29 -1.78
C ASP A 71 13.31 8.73 -3.10
N GLU A 72 13.92 8.40 -4.24
CA GLU A 72 13.35 8.67 -5.56
C GLU A 72 12.03 7.94 -5.80
N LEU A 73 11.97 6.67 -5.41
CA LEU A 73 10.74 5.88 -5.48
C LEU A 73 9.61 6.49 -4.64
N LEU A 74 9.93 6.91 -3.41
CA LEU A 74 8.95 7.53 -2.52
C LEU A 74 8.46 8.88 -3.05
N ARG A 75 9.33 9.68 -3.67
CA ARG A 75 8.93 10.92 -4.37
C ARG A 75 8.07 10.63 -5.59
N TYR A 76 8.38 9.54 -6.31
CA TYR A 76 7.53 9.11 -7.42
C TYR A 76 6.15 8.67 -6.94
N GLY A 77 6.03 8.08 -5.76
CA GLY A 77 4.76 7.81 -5.09
C GLY A 77 3.93 9.08 -4.90
N ASP A 78 4.56 10.21 -4.54
CA ASP A 78 3.87 11.50 -4.44
C ASP A 78 3.33 11.97 -5.80
N VAL A 79 4.06 11.71 -6.90
CA VAL A 79 3.61 12.02 -8.27
C VAL A 79 2.44 11.11 -8.69
N LEU A 80 2.46 9.84 -8.29
CA LEU A 80 1.36 8.89 -8.56
C LEU A 80 0.10 9.23 -7.78
N ASN A 81 0.24 9.85 -6.60
CA ASN A 81 -0.84 10.22 -5.70
C ASN A 81 -1.52 11.52 -6.13
N LEU A 82 -2.20 11.44 -7.27
CA LEU A 82 -2.91 12.59 -7.84
C LEU A 82 -3.99 13.08 -6.89
N ILE A 83 -4.02 14.40 -6.68
CA ILE A 83 -5.12 15.06 -5.98
C ILE A 83 -6.31 15.12 -6.93
N GLN A 84 -7.41 14.50 -6.54
CA GLN A 84 -8.65 14.46 -7.27
C GLN A 84 -9.61 15.53 -6.73
N ALA A 85 -10.33 16.16 -7.62
CA ALA A 85 -11.39 17.09 -7.25
C ALA A 85 -12.71 16.33 -7.11
N ASP A 86 -13.22 16.24 -5.90
CA ASP A 86 -14.57 15.76 -5.66
C ASP A 86 -15.56 16.91 -5.77
N GLU A 87 -16.42 16.85 -6.79
CA GLU A 87 -17.45 17.85 -7.07
C GLU A 87 -18.87 17.34 -6.73
N THR A 88 -18.98 16.16 -6.09
CA THR A 88 -20.27 15.46 -5.91
C THR A 88 -21.22 16.14 -4.92
N ASP A 89 -20.71 16.89 -3.95
CA ASP A 89 -21.51 17.53 -2.91
C ASP A 89 -21.23 19.06 -2.80
N ARG A 90 -21.20 19.76 -3.94
CA ARG A 90 -20.93 21.21 -3.97
C ARG A 90 -21.97 22.02 -3.22
N VAL A 91 -21.59 22.58 -2.06
CA VAL A 91 -22.30 23.70 -1.49
C VAL A 91 -21.46 25.00 -1.53
N VAL A 92 -20.17 24.97 -1.30
CA VAL A 92 -19.26 26.15 -1.35
C VAL A 92 -17.82 25.82 -1.73
N GLU A 93 -17.23 24.70 -1.29
CA GLU A 93 -15.82 24.40 -1.49
C GLU A 93 -15.57 23.10 -2.27
N ARG A 94 -14.52 23.11 -3.11
CA ARG A 94 -14.02 21.93 -3.82
C ARG A 94 -13.22 21.07 -2.85
N LYS A 95 -13.67 19.83 -2.61
CA LYS A 95 -12.93 18.87 -1.79
C LYS A 95 -11.80 18.25 -2.61
N GLU A 96 -10.58 18.45 -2.18
CA GLU A 96 -9.41 17.80 -2.75
C GLU A 96 -9.15 16.49 -1.99
N VAL A 97 -9.12 15.37 -2.71
CA VAL A 97 -8.90 14.04 -2.12
C VAL A 97 -7.71 13.39 -2.81
N PRO A 98 -6.67 12.97 -2.06
CA PRO A 98 -5.58 12.20 -2.64
C PRO A 98 -6.09 10.85 -3.15
N LEU A 99 -5.44 10.32 -4.20
CA LEU A 99 -5.83 9.05 -4.81
C LEU A 99 -5.73 7.89 -3.79
N PHE A 100 -4.69 7.91 -2.95
CA PHE A 100 -4.49 6.94 -1.86
C PHE A 100 -3.81 7.61 -0.66
N ASP A 101 -3.80 6.94 0.50
CA ASP A 101 -3.07 7.45 1.66
C ASP A 101 -1.55 7.33 1.46
N ASN A 102 -0.88 8.47 1.40
CA ASN A 102 0.55 8.54 1.17
C ASN A 102 1.38 7.94 2.31
N LYS A 103 0.91 8.04 3.55
CA LYS A 103 1.62 7.49 4.71
C LYS A 103 1.60 5.97 4.67
N ALA A 104 0.46 5.36 4.34
CA ALA A 104 0.34 3.93 4.15
C ALA A 104 1.20 3.43 2.99
N PHE A 105 1.24 4.15 1.86
CA PHE A 105 2.11 3.82 0.73
C PHE A 105 3.59 3.84 1.14
N ARG A 106 4.05 4.94 1.75
CA ARG A 106 5.45 5.07 2.19
C ARG A 106 5.83 3.97 3.18
N GLU A 107 4.97 3.69 4.14
CA GLU A 107 5.18 2.63 5.13
C GLU A 107 5.25 1.25 4.47
N ALA A 108 4.35 0.94 3.54
CA ALA A 108 4.34 -0.33 2.83
C ALA A 108 5.61 -0.51 1.97
N VAL A 109 6.08 0.54 1.30
CA VAL A 109 7.32 0.50 0.50
C VAL A 109 8.55 0.33 1.40
N ILE A 110 8.66 1.09 2.49
CA ILE A 110 9.79 0.99 3.43
C ILE A 110 9.84 -0.42 4.04
N ASN A 111 8.69 -0.96 4.47
CA ASN A 111 8.60 -2.31 5.01
C ASN A 111 8.95 -3.37 3.95
N ALA A 112 8.51 -3.19 2.70
CA ALA A 112 8.88 -4.09 1.62
C ALA A 112 10.39 -4.14 1.40
N VAL A 113 11.09 -3.01 1.47
CA VAL A 113 12.55 -2.93 1.35
C VAL A 113 13.26 -3.54 2.56
N LEU A 114 12.80 -3.23 3.79
CA LEU A 114 13.42 -3.73 5.03
C LEU A 114 13.26 -5.23 5.21
N HIS A 115 12.11 -5.78 4.85
CA HIS A 115 11.78 -7.19 5.06
C HIS A 115 12.00 -8.05 3.80
N ASN A 116 12.49 -7.47 2.71
CA ASN A 116 12.82 -8.22 1.50
C ASN A 116 13.97 -9.21 1.76
N LYS A 117 13.81 -10.43 1.25
CA LYS A 117 14.91 -11.39 1.19
C LYS A 117 15.79 -11.02 -0.02
N TRP A 118 16.78 -10.17 0.24
CA TRP A 118 17.68 -9.67 -0.79
C TRP A 118 18.60 -10.76 -1.33
N VAL A 119 18.38 -11.09 -2.59
CA VAL A 119 19.28 -11.87 -3.46
C VAL A 119 19.06 -11.32 -4.87
N GLU A 120 20.02 -11.52 -5.75
CA GLU A 120 19.93 -11.04 -7.14
C GLU A 120 18.64 -11.54 -7.81
N GLY A 121 17.92 -10.65 -8.48
CA GLY A 121 16.63 -10.92 -9.13
C GLY A 121 15.42 -11.01 -8.19
N ASN A 122 15.60 -10.74 -6.90
CA ASN A 122 14.54 -10.78 -5.89
C ASN A 122 14.20 -9.41 -5.29
N GLU A 123 14.31 -8.34 -6.05
CA GLU A 123 13.97 -7.00 -5.60
C GLU A 123 12.47 -6.87 -5.29
N PRO A 124 12.08 -5.96 -4.38
CA PRO A 124 10.70 -5.60 -4.18
C PRO A 124 10.06 -5.09 -5.48
N MET A 125 8.80 -5.40 -5.71
CA MET A 125 8.07 -5.00 -6.91
C MET A 125 6.86 -4.16 -6.56
N ILE A 126 6.73 -3.01 -7.21
CA ILE A 126 5.54 -2.17 -7.12
C ILE A 126 4.77 -2.27 -8.44
N SER A 127 3.51 -2.69 -8.35
CA SER A 127 2.60 -2.78 -9.50
C SER A 127 1.42 -1.83 -9.28
N VAL A 128 1.24 -0.89 -10.18
CA VAL A 128 0.13 0.08 -10.15
C VAL A 128 -0.89 -0.36 -11.18
N PHE A 129 -2.10 -0.63 -10.74
CA PHE A 129 -3.25 -0.99 -11.56
C PHE A 129 -4.23 0.19 -11.66
N SER A 130 -5.32 0.01 -12.37
CA SER A 130 -6.35 1.04 -12.49
C SER A 130 -7.12 1.32 -11.19
N ASP A 131 -7.10 0.38 -10.24
CA ASP A 131 -7.89 0.35 -9.00
C ASP A 131 -7.08 0.17 -7.71
N ARG A 132 -5.77 -0.10 -7.80
CA ARG A 132 -4.92 -0.37 -6.64
C ARG A 132 -3.43 -0.29 -6.94
N ILE A 133 -2.64 -0.22 -5.88
CA ILE A 133 -1.20 -0.47 -5.90
C ILE A 133 -0.93 -1.77 -5.14
N GLU A 134 -0.14 -2.67 -5.74
CA GLU A 134 0.42 -3.84 -5.06
C GLU A 134 1.92 -3.63 -4.82
N ILE A 135 2.35 -3.79 -3.58
CA ILE A 135 3.75 -3.71 -3.15
C ILE A 135 4.15 -5.09 -2.64
N LEU A 136 5.02 -5.75 -3.40
CA LEU A 136 5.47 -7.11 -3.14
C LEU A 136 6.88 -7.10 -2.56
N SER A 137 7.07 -7.75 -1.41
CA SER A 137 8.38 -8.15 -0.88
C SER A 137 8.58 -9.66 -0.98
N ARG A 138 9.81 -10.08 -1.22
CA ARG A 138 10.19 -11.50 -1.25
C ARG A 138 10.48 -12.00 0.16
N GLY A 139 10.09 -13.23 0.43
CA GLY A 139 10.24 -13.90 1.71
C GLY A 139 8.90 -14.14 2.41
N THR A 140 9.00 -14.65 3.62
CA THR A 140 7.86 -14.96 4.51
C THR A 140 8.01 -14.20 5.81
N LEU A 141 7.07 -14.34 6.72
CA LEU A 141 7.25 -13.88 8.10
C LEU A 141 8.52 -14.50 8.70
N ALA A 142 9.21 -13.76 9.55
CA ALA A 142 10.36 -14.29 10.29
C ALA A 142 9.94 -15.54 11.10
N PRO A 143 10.81 -16.54 11.25
CA PRO A 143 10.44 -17.82 11.91
C PRO A 143 9.86 -17.66 13.32
N ALA A 144 10.23 -16.60 14.03
CA ALA A 144 9.74 -16.30 15.38
C ALA A 144 8.50 -15.38 15.39
N GLN A 145 8.03 -14.93 14.23
CA GLN A 145 6.91 -13.99 14.12
C GLN A 145 5.61 -14.74 13.87
N THR A 146 4.60 -14.51 14.73
CA THR A 146 3.26 -15.01 14.51
C THR A 146 2.46 -14.06 13.61
N MET A 147 1.40 -14.57 12.97
CA MET A 147 0.48 -13.75 12.20
C MET A 147 -0.23 -12.69 13.07
N GLU A 148 -0.57 -13.06 14.30
CA GLU A 148 -1.18 -12.13 15.27
C GLU A 148 -0.19 -11.02 15.64
N GLY A 149 1.04 -11.38 16.03
CA GLY A 149 2.09 -10.42 16.34
C GLY A 149 2.41 -9.48 15.18
N PHE A 150 2.39 -9.99 13.93
CA PHE A 150 2.53 -9.14 12.74
C PHE A 150 1.47 -8.04 12.69
N PHE A 151 0.19 -8.39 12.88
CA PHE A 151 -0.91 -7.41 12.85
C PHE A 151 -0.94 -6.49 14.08
N LEU A 152 -0.36 -6.91 15.19
CA LEU A 152 -0.14 -6.07 16.38
C LEU A 152 1.05 -5.11 16.23
N GLY A 153 1.84 -5.26 15.16
CA GLY A 153 3.01 -4.42 14.90
C GLY A 153 4.29 -4.92 15.56
N GLU A 154 4.32 -6.16 16.03
CA GLU A 154 5.55 -6.82 16.46
C GLU A 154 6.43 -7.03 15.23
N SER A 155 7.44 -6.19 15.06
CA SER A 155 8.33 -6.24 13.89
C SER A 155 9.60 -7.00 14.23
N ILE A 156 9.86 -8.08 13.49
CA ILE A 156 11.14 -8.79 13.50
C ILE A 156 11.81 -8.52 12.15
N PRO A 157 12.84 -7.66 12.09
CA PRO A 157 13.46 -7.31 10.83
C PRO A 157 14.22 -8.50 10.25
N VAL A 158 14.00 -8.78 8.97
CA VAL A 158 14.77 -9.80 8.22
C VAL A 158 16.21 -9.31 7.98
N ASN A 159 16.37 -8.00 7.81
CA ASN A 159 17.68 -7.37 7.57
C ASN A 159 18.00 -6.42 8.74
N GLU A 160 18.50 -6.96 9.85
CA GLU A 160 18.75 -6.20 11.08
C GLU A 160 19.65 -4.98 10.85
N LYS A 161 20.78 -5.14 10.16
CA LYS A 161 21.71 -4.05 9.88
C LYS A 161 21.11 -2.96 8.98
N LEU A 162 20.33 -3.34 7.98
CA LEU A 162 19.61 -2.37 7.16
C LEU A 162 18.56 -1.61 7.99
N SER A 163 17.86 -2.31 8.89
CA SER A 163 16.92 -1.71 9.82
C SER A 163 17.60 -0.70 10.76
N GLU A 164 18.77 -1.02 11.31
CA GLU A 164 19.57 -0.10 12.14
C GLU A 164 19.95 1.16 11.36
N ILE A 165 20.37 1.01 10.09
CA ILE A 165 20.74 2.14 9.22
C ILE A 165 19.51 3.02 8.96
N PHE A 166 18.35 2.43 8.66
CA PHE A 166 17.11 3.19 8.43
C PHE A 166 16.68 3.98 9.67
N LEU A 167 16.83 3.40 10.86
CA LEU A 167 16.56 4.08 12.13
C LEU A 167 17.51 5.25 12.36
N GLN A 168 18.82 5.06 12.16
CA GLN A 168 19.82 6.11 12.32
C GLN A 168 19.60 7.27 11.35
N LEU A 169 19.11 6.99 10.14
CA LEU A 169 18.80 7.97 9.13
C LEU A 169 17.39 8.56 9.22
N HIS A 170 16.60 8.17 10.22
CA HIS A 170 15.20 8.57 10.40
C HIS A 170 14.31 8.27 9.18
N ILE A 171 14.61 7.19 8.46
CA ILE A 171 13.78 6.69 7.35
C ILE A 171 12.63 5.85 7.89
N SER A 172 12.88 5.05 8.93
CA SER A 172 11.89 4.25 9.65
C SER A 172 11.89 4.55 11.14
N GLU A 173 10.84 4.14 11.82
CA GLU A 173 10.70 4.21 13.29
C GLU A 173 10.48 2.80 13.85
N LYS A 174 11.12 2.48 14.98
CA LYS A 174 10.89 1.22 15.72
C LYS A 174 9.61 1.28 16.56
N SER A 175 8.53 1.83 16.04
CA SER A 175 7.29 2.06 16.79
C SER A 175 6.26 0.95 16.63
N GLY A 176 6.46 0.01 15.68
CA GLY A 176 5.50 -1.04 15.37
C GLY A 176 4.16 -0.54 14.80
N ARG A 177 4.05 0.74 14.45
CA ARG A 177 2.78 1.36 14.01
C ARG A 177 2.46 1.19 12.54
N GLY A 178 3.40 0.70 11.72
CA GLY A 178 3.24 0.64 10.27
C GLY A 178 2.14 -0.30 9.82
N VAL A 179 2.25 -1.58 10.18
CA VAL A 179 1.24 -2.61 9.86
C VAL A 179 -0.13 -2.26 10.49
N PRO A 180 -0.23 -1.89 11.80
CA PRO A 180 -1.49 -1.44 12.38
C PRO A 180 -2.16 -0.30 11.63
N LYS A 181 -1.42 0.73 11.19
CA LYS A 181 -1.98 1.85 10.39
C LYS A 181 -2.55 1.41 9.06
N ILE A 182 -1.81 0.56 8.32
CA ILE A 182 -2.29 0.01 7.04
C ILE A 182 -3.54 -0.84 7.29
N THR A 183 -3.52 -1.66 8.34
CA THR A 183 -4.65 -2.52 8.72
C THR A 183 -5.87 -1.72 9.15
N GLU A 184 -5.68 -0.66 9.92
CA GLU A 184 -6.75 0.26 10.32
C GLU A 184 -7.42 0.89 9.08
N MET A 185 -6.62 1.32 8.13
CA MET A 185 -7.09 2.04 6.95
C MET A 185 -7.71 1.13 5.89
N TYR A 186 -7.06 0.00 5.60
CA TYR A 186 -7.43 -0.88 4.48
C TYR A 186 -7.86 -2.29 4.91
N GLY A 187 -7.79 -2.61 6.23
CA GLY A 187 -8.11 -3.92 6.79
C GLY A 187 -6.98 -4.93 6.65
N LYS A 188 -7.13 -6.06 7.32
CA LYS A 188 -6.15 -7.17 7.26
C LYS A 188 -6.03 -7.75 5.86
N ASP A 189 -7.08 -7.69 5.06
CA ASP A 189 -7.13 -8.16 3.67
C ASP A 189 -6.20 -7.35 2.73
N ALA A 190 -5.68 -6.20 3.19
CA ALA A 190 -4.62 -5.48 2.50
C ALA A 190 -3.32 -6.30 2.40
N PHE A 191 -3.13 -7.27 3.28
CA PHE A 191 -1.97 -8.14 3.31
C PHE A 191 -2.30 -9.52 2.75
N SER A 192 -1.56 -9.94 1.73
CA SER A 192 -1.64 -11.28 1.15
C SER A 192 -0.32 -12.02 1.39
N PHE A 193 -0.38 -13.07 2.18
CA PHE A 193 0.76 -13.94 2.49
C PHE A 193 0.78 -15.10 1.50
N ARG A 194 1.85 -15.20 0.73
CA ARG A 194 2.09 -16.25 -0.25
C ARG A 194 3.27 -17.12 0.21
N GLU A 195 3.50 -18.22 -0.45
CA GLU A 195 4.58 -19.15 -0.10
C GLU A 195 5.96 -18.47 0.05
N ASN A 196 6.31 -17.55 -0.86
CA ASN A 196 7.62 -16.89 -0.92
C ASN A 196 7.53 -15.37 -1.06
N SER A 197 6.41 -14.77 -0.70
CA SER A 197 6.24 -13.32 -0.78
C SER A 197 5.08 -12.82 0.07
N ILE A 198 5.20 -11.57 0.49
CA ILE A 198 4.12 -10.82 1.13
C ILE A 198 3.76 -9.67 0.19
N VAL A 199 2.47 -9.48 -0.05
CA VAL A 199 1.95 -8.40 -0.88
C VAL A 199 1.08 -7.49 -0.04
N VAL A 200 1.37 -6.20 -0.09
CA VAL A 200 0.51 -5.16 0.47
C VAL A 200 -0.28 -4.53 -0.67
N THR A 201 -1.60 -4.51 -0.55
CA THR A 201 -2.52 -3.92 -1.53
C THR A 201 -3.11 -2.64 -0.98
N ILE A 202 -2.89 -1.54 -1.69
CA ILE A 202 -3.47 -0.22 -1.39
C ILE A 202 -4.52 0.07 -2.46
N PRO A 203 -5.81 -0.14 -2.16
CA PRO A 203 -6.89 0.14 -3.10
C PRO A 203 -7.12 1.65 -3.23
N PHE A 204 -7.52 2.07 -4.42
CA PHE A 204 -7.97 3.43 -4.67
C PHE A 204 -9.08 3.47 -5.74
N GLU A 205 -9.81 4.58 -5.77
CA GLU A 205 -10.81 4.83 -6.80
C GLU A 205 -10.50 6.16 -7.48
N ARG A 206 -10.45 6.13 -8.82
CA ARG A 206 -10.32 7.36 -9.60
C ARG A 206 -11.68 8.00 -9.73
N ILE A 207 -11.81 9.26 -9.33
CA ILE A 207 -13.01 10.05 -9.57
C ILE A 207 -13.08 10.30 -11.08
N ASN A 208 -13.88 9.51 -11.79
CA ASN A 208 -14.11 9.71 -13.22
C ASN A 208 -14.79 11.06 -13.40
N LYS A 209 -14.17 11.99 -14.14
CA LYS A 209 -14.86 13.21 -14.60
C LYS A 209 -16.14 12.78 -15.31
N VAL A 210 -17.27 13.28 -14.85
CA VAL A 210 -18.57 13.11 -15.48
C VAL A 210 -18.48 13.69 -16.89
N GLY A 211 -18.30 12.83 -17.86
CA GLY A 211 -18.25 13.19 -19.28
C GLY A 211 -18.39 11.94 -20.11
N ASN A 212 -19.57 11.40 -20.14
CA ASN A 212 -20.29 10.59 -21.11
C ASN A 212 -21.15 9.53 -20.43
N LYS A 213 -22.37 9.93 -20.08
CA LYS A 213 -23.48 8.97 -19.96
C LYS A 213 -23.78 8.45 -21.38
N VAL A 214 -22.95 7.57 -21.91
CA VAL A 214 -23.38 6.65 -22.95
C VAL A 214 -23.88 5.42 -22.21
N GLY A 215 -25.16 5.09 -22.45
CA GLY A 215 -25.91 4.08 -21.74
C GLY A 215 -25.12 2.78 -21.53
N LYS A 216 -24.81 2.47 -20.28
CA LYS A 216 -24.33 1.14 -19.89
C LYS A 216 -25.47 0.16 -20.03
N LYS A 217 -25.30 -0.82 -20.91
CA LYS A 217 -26.15 -2.01 -20.97
C LYS A 217 -26.13 -2.69 -19.60
N VAL A 218 -27.29 -2.94 -19.05
CA VAL A 218 -27.51 -3.79 -17.88
C VAL A 218 -27.01 -5.19 -18.24
N GLY A 219 -25.87 -5.61 -17.68
CA GLY A 219 -25.35 -6.94 -17.98
C GLY A 219 -24.13 -7.42 -17.16
N ASP A 220 -23.16 -6.59 -16.85
CA ASP A 220 -21.94 -7.06 -16.17
C ASP A 220 -21.72 -6.31 -14.85
N LYS A 221 -22.23 -6.87 -13.75
CA LYS A 221 -21.88 -6.43 -12.41
C LYS A 221 -20.42 -6.82 -12.13
N LYS A 222 -19.56 -5.85 -11.76
CA LYS A 222 -18.16 -6.11 -11.40
C LYS A 222 -18.07 -7.09 -10.21
N PRO A 223 -17.12 -8.03 -10.20
CA PRO A 223 -16.97 -8.94 -9.06
C PRO A 223 -16.72 -8.16 -7.77
N LEU A 224 -17.41 -8.57 -6.69
CA LEU A 224 -17.34 -7.95 -5.38
C LEU A 224 -16.22 -8.58 -4.56
N ASN A 225 -15.39 -7.75 -3.91
CA ASN A 225 -14.46 -8.22 -2.89
C ASN A 225 -15.21 -8.67 -1.61
N SER A 226 -14.52 -9.40 -0.73
CA SER A 226 -15.09 -9.97 0.50
C SER A 226 -15.77 -8.92 1.40
N ARG A 227 -15.20 -7.71 1.49
CA ARG A 227 -15.75 -6.62 2.29
C ARG A 227 -17.07 -6.07 1.72
N ARG A 228 -17.14 -5.88 0.40
CA ARG A 228 -18.38 -5.44 -0.28
C ARG A 228 -19.48 -6.48 -0.19
N GLN A 229 -19.13 -7.77 -0.28
CA GLN A 229 -20.06 -8.87 -0.05
C GLN A 229 -20.61 -8.84 1.38
N LYS A 230 -19.76 -8.60 2.37
CA LYS A 230 -20.17 -8.48 3.77
C LYS A 230 -21.09 -7.28 4.00
N ILE A 231 -20.79 -6.11 3.41
CA ILE A 231 -21.66 -4.93 3.47
C ILE A 231 -23.05 -5.24 2.90
N ILE A 232 -23.11 -5.93 1.76
CA ILE A 232 -24.40 -6.33 1.15
C ILE A 232 -25.16 -7.30 2.06
N SER A 233 -24.47 -8.27 2.67
CA SER A 233 -25.08 -9.19 3.62
C SER A 233 -25.69 -8.45 4.81
N GLU A 234 -24.93 -7.57 5.45
CA GLU A 234 -25.38 -6.78 6.59
C GLU A 234 -26.57 -5.85 6.23
N MET A 235 -26.54 -5.23 5.04
CA MET A 235 -27.64 -4.41 4.53
C MET A 235 -28.89 -5.21 4.17
N ARG A 236 -28.72 -6.48 3.79
CA ARG A 236 -29.85 -7.39 3.53
C ARG A 236 -30.52 -7.84 4.82
N ASP A 237 -29.71 -8.14 5.85
CA ASP A 237 -30.18 -8.57 7.15
C ASP A 237 -30.77 -7.40 7.97
N ASN A 238 -30.18 -6.21 7.84
CA ASN A 238 -30.68 -4.97 8.44
C ASN A 238 -30.70 -3.82 7.42
N PRO A 239 -31.82 -3.60 6.71
CA PRO A 239 -31.93 -2.52 5.73
C PRO A 239 -31.75 -1.10 6.31
N ASN A 240 -31.91 -0.93 7.61
CA ASN A 240 -31.75 0.36 8.29
C ASN A 240 -30.34 0.57 8.86
N ILE A 241 -29.40 -0.35 8.60
CA ILE A 241 -28.05 -0.26 9.13
C ILE A 241 -27.37 1.06 8.75
N THR A 242 -26.76 1.68 9.75
CA THR A 242 -26.04 2.94 9.58
C THR A 242 -24.59 2.70 9.15
N THR A 243 -23.95 3.72 8.57
CA THR A 243 -22.52 3.68 8.26
C THR A 243 -21.65 3.45 9.50
N ALA A 244 -22.08 3.99 10.65
CA ALA A 244 -21.38 3.81 11.93
C ALA A 244 -21.45 2.35 12.42
N GLU A 245 -22.60 1.70 12.28
CA GLU A 245 -22.76 0.27 12.62
C GLU A 245 -21.93 -0.61 11.70
N LEU A 246 -21.94 -0.33 10.38
CA LEU A 246 -21.08 -1.02 9.41
C LEU A 246 -19.60 -0.84 9.73
N HIS A 247 -19.18 0.36 10.15
CA HIS A 247 -17.83 0.62 10.62
C HIS A 247 -17.45 -0.32 11.78
N ASN A 248 -18.29 -0.45 12.78
CA ASN A 248 -18.05 -1.31 13.94
C ASN A 248 -18.00 -2.80 13.55
N ILE A 249 -18.92 -3.26 12.71
CA ILE A 249 -19.00 -4.67 12.27
C ILE A 249 -17.81 -5.06 11.39
N LEU A 250 -17.34 -4.13 10.54
CA LEU A 250 -16.25 -4.39 9.60
C LEU A 250 -14.87 -4.12 10.18
N GLY A 251 -14.77 -3.46 11.35
CA GLY A 251 -13.51 -3.01 11.94
C GLY A 251 -12.71 -2.08 11.00
N ALA A 252 -13.42 -1.31 10.16
CA ALA A 252 -12.81 -0.48 9.12
C ALA A 252 -13.13 1.00 9.35
N VAL A 253 -12.22 1.91 9.02
CA VAL A 253 -12.41 3.36 9.17
C VAL A 253 -13.64 3.84 8.39
N SER A 254 -14.35 4.84 8.90
CA SER A 254 -15.58 5.41 8.31
C SER A 254 -15.44 5.70 6.82
N TYR A 255 -14.34 6.32 6.42
CA TYR A 255 -14.00 6.60 5.01
C TYR A 255 -13.99 5.35 4.12
N THR A 256 -13.44 4.24 4.60
CA THR A 256 -13.40 2.98 3.84
C THR A 256 -14.80 2.38 3.66
N VAL A 257 -15.65 2.49 4.69
CA VAL A 257 -17.05 2.02 4.62
C VAL A 257 -17.84 2.87 3.63
N GLU A 258 -17.72 4.18 3.71
CA GLU A 258 -18.39 5.14 2.81
C GLU A 258 -18.00 4.91 1.35
N ASN A 259 -16.72 4.69 1.04
CA ASN A 259 -16.26 4.39 -0.31
C ASN A 259 -16.84 3.07 -0.85
N ASN A 260 -16.91 2.04 -0.01
CA ASN A 260 -17.51 0.77 -0.42
C ASN A 260 -19.02 0.91 -0.65
N ILE A 261 -19.72 1.68 0.15
CA ILE A 261 -21.14 2.01 -0.04
C ILE A 261 -21.34 2.79 -1.34
N SER A 262 -20.51 3.80 -1.61
CA SER A 262 -20.55 4.56 -2.86
C SER A 262 -20.35 3.67 -4.07
N PHE A 263 -19.32 2.82 -4.05
CA PHE A 263 -19.09 1.83 -5.10
C PHE A 263 -20.29 0.92 -5.33
N LEU A 264 -20.86 0.35 -4.27
CA LEU A 264 -22.00 -0.56 -4.37
C LEU A 264 -23.23 0.14 -4.97
N ARG A 265 -23.44 1.38 -4.62
CA ARG A 265 -24.53 2.23 -5.15
C ARG A 265 -24.33 2.56 -6.62
N GLU A 266 -23.12 3.00 -6.99
CA GLU A 266 -22.77 3.39 -8.37
C GLU A 266 -22.78 2.21 -9.35
N ASN A 267 -22.47 1.00 -8.86
CA ASN A 267 -22.49 -0.22 -9.66
C ASN A 267 -23.80 -1.00 -9.56
N GLY A 268 -24.85 -0.43 -8.96
CA GLY A 268 -26.20 -0.98 -8.96
C GLY A 268 -26.36 -2.23 -8.08
N TYR A 269 -25.61 -2.38 -7.00
CA TYR A 269 -25.79 -3.46 -6.02
C TYR A 269 -26.76 -3.09 -4.91
N ILE A 270 -26.77 -1.81 -4.53
CA ILE A 270 -27.62 -1.26 -3.48
C ILE A 270 -28.22 0.09 -3.90
N GLU A 271 -29.36 0.41 -3.33
CA GLU A 271 -30.04 1.68 -3.52
C GLU A 271 -30.47 2.24 -2.16
N ARG A 272 -30.35 3.55 -1.95
CA ARG A 272 -30.92 4.21 -0.78
C ARG A 272 -32.32 4.67 -1.10
N VAL A 273 -33.30 4.13 -0.42
CA VAL A 273 -34.72 4.49 -0.59
C VAL A 273 -35.12 5.44 0.55
N GLY A 274 -35.62 6.63 0.22
CA GLY A 274 -36.04 7.64 1.18
C GLY A 274 -34.97 8.69 1.50
N SER A 275 -35.16 9.43 2.58
CA SER A 275 -34.27 10.55 2.99
C SER A 275 -33.00 10.06 3.69
N LYS A 276 -31.98 10.94 3.79
CA LYS A 276 -30.72 10.63 4.53
C LYS A 276 -30.96 10.20 5.99
N LYS A 277 -32.01 10.72 6.65
CA LYS A 277 -32.31 10.44 8.06
C LYS A 277 -33.29 9.29 8.30
N ALA A 278 -34.22 9.05 7.37
CA ALA A 278 -35.31 8.09 7.54
C ALA A 278 -35.41 7.09 6.37
N GLY A 279 -34.39 6.96 5.56
CA GLY A 279 -34.34 6.01 4.47
C GLY A 279 -33.72 4.68 4.87
N TYR A 280 -33.90 3.67 4.00
CA TYR A 280 -33.34 2.34 4.18
C TYR A 280 -32.54 1.92 2.93
N TRP A 281 -31.70 0.90 3.09
CA TRP A 281 -30.92 0.31 2.02
C TRP A 281 -31.71 -0.82 1.34
N LYS A 282 -31.79 -0.75 0.04
CA LYS A 282 -32.35 -1.83 -0.80
C LYS A 282 -31.23 -2.50 -1.57
N VAL A 283 -31.04 -3.78 -1.36
CA VAL A 283 -30.13 -4.62 -2.16
C VAL A 283 -30.82 -4.99 -3.47
N LEU A 284 -30.13 -4.78 -4.61
CA LEU A 284 -30.67 -4.93 -5.97
C LEU A 284 -30.26 -6.25 -6.63
#